data_884968ab6045a1fb0aa1007385a0f07c
#
_entry.id   884968ab6045a1fb0aa1007385a0f07c
#
_cell.length_a   1.000
_cell.length_b   1.000
_cell.length_c   1.000
_cell.angle_alpha   90.00
_cell.angle_beta   90.00
_cell.angle_gamma   90.00
#
_symmetry.space_group_name_H-M   'P 1'
#
loop_
_entity.id
_entity.type
_entity.pdbx_description
1 polymer ?
#
loop_
_entity_poly.entity_id
_entity_poly.type
_entity_poly.pdbx_seq_one_letter_code
_entity_poly.pdbx_strand_id
1 'polypeptide(L)'
;SDELQRSQKQLAYPGYPHPFYIDYNIARCQDVSVNASLGGIVEDKVYPVYALASVGMKIGDYKLNSDMQPGQLSSASLSSEVNYDNIRRELWKVSDMMYKYSLNSFAYKQNFLQNNPTPEEEKDIPDMLPMKANENITAQQNEAISHDKVRRIAQTLSAIFLKYPSIYNTRVNVHCKNNDIYRLNTEGIKQKACNGYAEVYVTARIRSNCGSVIGDHF
;
A
#
# COMPACT_ATOMS: atom_id res chain seq x y z
N SER A 1 -18.53 7.62 -1.65
CA SER A 1 -19.33 7.37 -2.88
C SER A 1 -19.42 8.61 -3.75
N ASP A 2 -19.66 9.81 -3.16
CA ASP A 2 -19.93 11.05 -3.91
C ASP A 2 -18.78 11.47 -4.81
N GLU A 3 -17.54 11.38 -4.32
CA GLU A 3 -16.35 11.71 -5.10
C GLU A 3 -16.11 10.73 -6.26
N LEU A 4 -16.41 9.45 -6.07
CA LEU A 4 -16.35 8.45 -7.13
C LEU A 4 -17.33 8.78 -8.27
N GLN A 5 -18.57 9.08 -7.90
CA GLN A 5 -19.61 9.47 -8.87
C GLN A 5 -19.27 10.79 -9.58
N ARG A 6 -18.74 11.76 -8.85
CA ARG A 6 -18.30 13.03 -9.41
C ARG A 6 -17.15 12.81 -10.41
N SER A 7 -16.12 12.08 -10.03
CA SER A 7 -14.97 11.81 -10.88
C SER A 7 -15.38 11.04 -12.14
N GLN A 8 -16.25 10.05 -12.02
CA GLN A 8 -16.76 9.32 -13.19
C GLN A 8 -17.51 10.20 -14.19
N LYS A 9 -18.26 11.20 -13.70
CA LYS A 9 -19.09 12.08 -14.54
C LYS A 9 -18.38 13.32 -15.05
N GLN A 10 -17.45 13.88 -14.27
CA GLN A 10 -16.91 15.22 -14.49
C GLN A 10 -15.41 15.22 -14.82
N LEU A 11 -14.70 14.13 -14.52
CA LEU A 11 -13.27 14.07 -14.78
C LEU A 11 -13.02 13.75 -16.25
N ALA A 12 -12.88 14.81 -17.04
CA ALA A 12 -12.46 14.74 -18.43
C ALA A 12 -11.88 16.09 -18.88
N TYR A 13 -10.91 16.04 -19.76
CA TYR A 13 -10.50 17.21 -20.53
C TYR A 13 -11.27 17.30 -21.84
N PRO A 14 -11.51 18.50 -22.40
CA PRO A 14 -12.14 18.65 -23.70
C PRO A 14 -11.42 17.83 -24.77
N GLY A 15 -12.18 16.98 -25.47
CA GLY A 15 -11.64 16.11 -26.53
C GLY A 15 -11.02 14.80 -26.06
N TYR A 16 -11.03 14.51 -24.76
CA TYR A 16 -10.52 13.25 -24.21
C TYR A 16 -11.63 12.40 -23.59
N PRO A 17 -11.51 11.05 -23.63
CA PRO A 17 -12.51 10.16 -23.06
C PRO A 17 -12.57 10.22 -21.53
N HIS A 18 -13.76 10.00 -20.97
CA HIS A 18 -13.95 9.79 -19.54
C HIS A 18 -13.31 8.48 -19.09
N PRO A 19 -12.90 8.38 -17.81
CA PRO A 19 -12.51 7.09 -17.25
C PRO A 19 -13.74 6.17 -17.16
N PHE A 20 -13.62 4.94 -17.66
CA PHE A 20 -14.67 3.94 -17.52
C PHE A 20 -14.55 3.18 -16.19
N TYR A 21 -13.35 3.08 -15.66
CA TYR A 21 -13.07 2.40 -14.38
C TYR A 21 -12.27 3.30 -13.44
N ILE A 22 -12.74 3.41 -12.21
CA ILE A 22 -12.07 4.11 -11.11
C ILE A 22 -12.16 3.23 -9.86
N ASP A 23 -11.04 3.06 -9.17
CA ASP A 23 -10.92 2.31 -7.93
C ASP A 23 -10.28 3.20 -6.86
N TYR A 24 -11.02 3.47 -5.80
CA TYR A 24 -10.55 4.22 -4.62
C TYR A 24 -10.23 3.28 -3.48
N ASN A 25 -9.04 3.43 -2.93
CA ASN A 25 -8.61 2.71 -1.76
C ASN A 25 -8.10 3.70 -0.71
N ILE A 26 -8.62 3.61 0.51
CA ILE A 26 -8.16 4.39 1.66
C ILE A 26 -7.72 3.41 2.73
N ALA A 27 -6.45 3.50 3.13
CA ALA A 27 -5.88 2.72 4.22
C ALA A 27 -5.57 3.62 5.41
N ARG A 28 -6.18 3.35 6.55
CA ARG A 28 -5.84 3.99 7.84
C ARG A 28 -4.86 3.07 8.56
N CYS A 29 -3.68 3.59 8.87
CA CYS A 29 -2.55 2.82 9.36
C CYS A 29 -2.19 3.20 10.79
N GLN A 30 -1.94 2.21 11.63
CA GLN A 30 -1.27 2.35 12.93
C GLN A 30 0.04 1.57 12.85
N ASP A 31 1.14 2.16 13.32
CA ASP A 31 2.48 1.64 13.12
C ASP A 31 3.34 1.87 14.37
N VAL A 32 4.00 0.81 14.86
CA VAL A 32 4.88 0.83 16.03
C VAL A 32 6.13 0.02 15.71
N SER A 33 7.31 0.62 15.91
CA SER A 33 8.60 -0.04 15.70
C SER A 33 9.53 0.20 16.87
N VAL A 34 10.11 -0.87 17.43
CA VAL A 34 11.06 -0.81 18.53
C VAL A 34 12.31 -1.59 18.17
N ASN A 35 13.46 -0.94 18.29
CA ASN A 35 14.77 -1.56 18.18
C ASN A 35 15.39 -1.72 19.54
N ALA A 36 15.91 -2.90 19.83
CA ALA A 36 16.64 -3.22 21.06
C ALA A 36 17.96 -3.93 20.74
N SER A 37 18.93 -3.78 21.63
CA SER A 37 20.22 -4.47 21.59
C SER A 37 20.65 -4.81 22.99
N LEU A 38 21.06 -6.07 23.23
CA LEU A 38 21.57 -6.56 24.51
C LEU A 38 20.67 -6.19 25.72
N GLY A 39 19.35 -6.27 25.54
CA GLY A 39 18.34 -5.94 26.56
C GLY A 39 18.00 -4.46 26.69
N GLY A 40 18.75 -3.55 26.04
CA GLY A 40 18.49 -2.11 26.04
C GLY A 40 17.65 -1.68 24.82
N ILE A 41 16.76 -0.70 25.00
CA ILE A 41 16.05 -0.06 23.89
C ILE A 41 17.01 0.92 23.23
N VAL A 42 17.17 0.80 21.92
CA VAL A 42 18.01 1.67 21.08
C VAL A 42 17.18 2.73 20.37
N GLU A 43 15.99 2.31 19.92
CA GLU A 43 15.06 3.20 19.22
C GLU A 43 13.63 2.76 19.53
N ASP A 44 12.76 3.72 19.73
CA ASP A 44 11.37 3.50 20.10
C ASP A 44 10.49 4.49 19.36
N LYS A 45 9.72 3.97 18.40
CA LYS A 45 8.89 4.79 17.51
C LYS A 45 7.43 4.34 17.54
N VAL A 46 6.58 5.25 17.97
CA VAL A 46 5.14 5.17 17.76
C VAL A 46 4.78 6.21 16.72
N TYR A 47 4.43 5.77 15.54
CA TYR A 47 4.03 6.69 14.48
C TYR A 47 2.62 7.21 14.76
N PRO A 48 2.35 8.51 14.55
CA PRO A 48 0.98 9.00 14.56
C PRO A 48 0.13 8.20 13.57
N VAL A 49 -1.13 7.95 13.92
CA VAL A 49 -2.06 7.31 13.00
C VAL A 49 -2.14 8.15 11.72
N TYR A 50 -1.90 7.52 10.59
CA TYR A 50 -1.94 8.17 9.28
C TYR A 50 -2.88 7.44 8.35
N ALA A 51 -3.30 8.10 7.29
CA ALA A 51 -4.07 7.48 6.24
C ALA A 51 -3.45 7.75 4.87
N LEU A 52 -3.61 6.79 3.99
CA LEU A 52 -3.18 6.86 2.59
C LEU A 52 -4.41 6.71 1.71
N ALA A 53 -4.55 7.58 0.72
CA ALA A 53 -5.52 7.41 -0.36
C ALA A 53 -4.77 6.98 -1.62
N SER A 54 -5.27 5.96 -2.31
CA SER A 54 -4.77 5.55 -3.61
C SER A 54 -5.90 5.43 -4.61
N VAL A 55 -5.60 5.72 -5.88
CA VAL A 55 -6.54 5.72 -6.98
C VAL A 55 -5.98 4.90 -8.12
N GLY A 56 -6.73 3.89 -8.55
CA GLY A 56 -6.57 3.22 -9.83
C GLY A 56 -7.59 3.77 -10.82
N MET A 57 -7.18 3.96 -12.08
CA MET A 57 -8.06 4.51 -13.10
C MET A 57 -7.73 3.94 -14.47
N LYS A 58 -8.76 3.70 -15.28
CA LYS A 58 -8.59 3.19 -16.64
C LYS A 58 -9.41 4.00 -17.63
N ILE A 59 -8.78 4.29 -18.75
CA ILE A 59 -9.33 4.95 -19.93
C ILE A 59 -9.48 3.91 -21.05
N GLY A 60 -10.47 4.06 -21.91
CA GLY A 60 -10.80 3.09 -22.95
C GLY A 60 -12.03 2.26 -22.56
N ASP A 61 -11.96 0.95 -22.68
CA ASP A 61 -13.01 0.02 -22.33
C ASP A 61 -12.44 -1.32 -21.78
N TYR A 62 -13.28 -2.32 -21.60
CA TYR A 62 -12.84 -3.64 -21.11
C TYR A 62 -11.93 -4.36 -22.10
N LYS A 63 -12.14 -4.17 -23.41
CA LYS A 63 -11.35 -4.82 -24.45
C LYS A 63 -9.97 -4.20 -24.60
N LEU A 64 -9.91 -2.86 -24.60
CA LEU A 64 -8.66 -2.12 -24.72
C LEU A 64 -8.67 -0.92 -23.78
N ASN A 65 -7.78 -0.92 -22.81
CA ASN A 65 -7.66 0.15 -21.84
C ASN A 65 -6.22 0.61 -21.61
N SER A 66 -6.09 1.64 -20.76
CA SER A 66 -4.81 2.27 -20.44
C SER A 66 -3.87 1.44 -19.54
N ASP A 67 -4.24 0.22 -19.19
CA ASP A 67 -3.40 -0.63 -18.32
C ASP A 67 -2.18 -1.11 -19.09
N MET A 68 -1.01 -0.66 -18.69
CA MET A 68 0.28 -1.11 -19.23
C MET A 68 1.00 -2.03 -18.24
N GLN A 69 0.75 -1.81 -16.96
CA GLN A 69 1.30 -2.62 -15.87
C GLN A 69 0.20 -2.87 -14.84
N PRO A 70 -0.14 -4.13 -14.56
CA PRO A 70 -1.16 -4.46 -13.57
C PRO A 70 -0.86 -3.83 -12.20
N GLY A 71 -1.89 -3.26 -11.58
CA GLY A 71 -1.79 -2.74 -10.22
C GLY A 71 -1.20 -1.33 -10.09
N GLN A 72 -1.02 -0.59 -11.18
CA GLN A 72 -0.53 0.78 -11.09
C GLN A 72 -1.55 1.70 -10.40
N LEU A 73 -1.09 2.35 -9.34
CA LEU A 73 -1.86 3.26 -8.50
C LEU A 73 -1.09 4.56 -8.29
N SER A 74 -1.81 5.68 -8.29
CA SER A 74 -1.31 6.92 -7.70
C SER A 74 -1.80 7.04 -6.27
N SER A 75 -0.94 7.49 -5.35
CA SER A 75 -1.28 7.61 -3.93
C SER A 75 -0.86 8.94 -3.36
N ALA A 76 -1.58 9.37 -2.32
CA ALA A 76 -1.23 10.53 -1.51
C ALA A 76 -1.44 10.21 -0.03
N SER A 77 -0.58 10.78 0.82
CA SER A 77 -0.81 10.78 2.27
C SER A 77 -1.94 11.75 2.60
N LEU A 78 -2.92 11.27 3.35
CA LEU A 78 -3.92 12.13 3.94
C LEU A 78 -3.33 12.82 5.17
N SER A 79 -3.76 14.06 5.44
CA SER A 79 -3.38 14.76 6.68
C SER A 79 -3.82 13.96 7.91
N SER A 80 -3.20 14.22 9.05
CA SER A 80 -3.53 13.56 10.33
C SER A 80 -4.99 13.73 10.73
N GLU A 81 -5.64 14.79 10.26
CA GLU A 81 -7.07 14.99 10.40
C GLU A 81 -7.81 14.33 9.22
N VAL A 82 -8.23 13.09 9.44
CA VAL A 82 -9.02 12.33 8.47
C VAL A 82 -10.48 12.77 8.60
N ASN A 83 -10.84 13.87 7.94
CA ASN A 83 -12.22 14.35 7.81
C ASN A 83 -12.69 14.25 6.35
N TYR A 84 -13.99 14.38 6.14
CA TYR A 84 -14.64 14.22 4.85
C TYR A 84 -14.06 15.14 3.77
N ASP A 85 -13.87 16.43 4.08
CA ASP A 85 -13.40 17.42 3.10
C ASP A 85 -11.93 17.20 2.71
N ASN A 86 -11.09 16.83 3.67
CA ASN A 86 -9.69 16.50 3.40
C ASN A 86 -9.57 15.26 2.52
N ILE A 87 -10.28 14.18 2.86
CA ILE A 87 -10.32 12.96 2.04
C ILE A 87 -10.77 13.30 0.62
N ARG A 88 -11.84 14.05 0.48
CA ARG A 88 -12.42 14.42 -0.80
C ARG A 88 -11.45 15.25 -1.65
N ARG A 89 -10.79 16.24 -1.05
CA ARG A 89 -9.79 17.08 -1.72
C ARG A 89 -8.58 16.27 -2.19
N GLU A 90 -8.06 15.38 -1.35
CA GLU A 90 -6.90 14.56 -1.71
C GLU A 90 -7.27 13.53 -2.78
N LEU A 91 -8.42 12.86 -2.68
CA LEU A 91 -8.93 11.97 -3.73
C LEU A 91 -9.06 12.70 -5.07
N TRP A 92 -9.55 13.95 -5.07
CA TRP A 92 -9.65 14.74 -6.29
C TRP A 92 -8.29 14.98 -6.95
N LYS A 93 -7.29 15.41 -6.16
CA LYS A 93 -5.93 15.63 -6.67
C LYS A 93 -5.31 14.37 -7.25
N VAL A 94 -5.43 13.26 -6.52
CA VAL A 94 -4.86 11.97 -6.94
C VAL A 94 -5.60 11.45 -8.17
N SER A 95 -6.91 11.68 -8.26
CA SER A 95 -7.72 11.32 -9.43
C SER A 95 -7.32 12.11 -10.68
N ASP A 96 -7.09 13.42 -10.56
CA ASP A 96 -6.62 14.25 -11.68
C ASP A 96 -5.23 13.79 -12.16
N MET A 97 -4.33 13.50 -11.23
CA MET A 97 -3.00 12.98 -11.54
C MET A 97 -3.08 11.63 -12.26
N MET A 98 -3.90 10.71 -11.74
CA MET A 98 -4.08 9.38 -12.33
C MET A 98 -4.77 9.43 -13.68
N TYR A 99 -5.71 10.36 -13.88
CA TYR A 99 -6.36 10.57 -15.16
C TYR A 99 -5.37 10.99 -16.25
N LYS A 100 -4.52 11.98 -15.96
CA LYS A 100 -3.45 12.43 -16.87
C LYS A 100 -2.49 11.30 -17.23
N TYR A 101 -2.10 10.53 -16.22
CA TYR A 101 -1.26 9.36 -16.42
C TYR A 101 -1.94 8.32 -17.32
N SER A 102 -3.20 7.99 -17.04
CA SER A 102 -3.96 6.99 -17.82
C SER A 102 -4.19 7.43 -19.28
N LEU A 103 -4.39 8.73 -19.53
CA LEU A 103 -4.46 9.25 -20.90
C LEU A 103 -3.16 9.03 -21.67
N ASN A 104 -2.03 9.34 -21.04
CA ASN A 104 -0.72 9.13 -21.66
C ASN A 104 -0.44 7.65 -21.93
N SER A 105 -0.75 6.79 -20.95
CA SER A 105 -0.59 5.34 -21.08
C SER A 105 -1.47 4.77 -22.20
N PHE A 106 -2.71 5.25 -22.31
CA PHE A 106 -3.62 4.82 -23.37
C PHE A 106 -3.13 5.22 -24.77
N ALA A 107 -2.70 6.47 -24.93
CA ALA A 107 -2.12 6.94 -26.18
C ALA A 107 -0.84 6.17 -26.58
N TYR A 108 0.03 5.91 -25.59
CA TYR A 108 1.21 5.08 -25.80
C TYR A 108 0.85 3.66 -26.24
N LYS A 109 -0.11 3.01 -25.55
CA LYS A 109 -0.56 1.65 -25.91
C LYS A 109 -1.15 1.59 -27.31
N GLN A 110 -1.97 2.56 -27.69
CA GLN A 110 -2.53 2.64 -29.04
C GLN A 110 -1.42 2.75 -30.10
N ASN A 111 -0.44 3.63 -29.90
CA ASN A 111 0.71 3.76 -30.80
C ASN A 111 1.55 2.48 -30.86
N PHE A 112 1.76 1.84 -29.70
CA PHE A 112 2.50 0.57 -29.65
C PHE A 112 1.80 -0.51 -30.49
N LEU A 113 0.49 -0.69 -30.32
CA LEU A 113 -0.30 -1.69 -31.03
C LEU A 113 -0.40 -1.43 -32.55
N GLN A 114 -0.36 -0.16 -32.97
CA GLN A 114 -0.28 0.18 -34.40
C GLN A 114 1.01 -0.30 -35.05
N ASN A 115 2.13 -0.26 -34.30
CA ASN A 115 3.43 -0.68 -34.82
C ASN A 115 3.74 -2.15 -34.51
N ASN A 116 3.02 -2.76 -33.58
CA ASN A 116 3.18 -4.15 -33.15
C ASN A 116 1.80 -4.82 -33.09
N PRO A 117 1.26 -5.27 -34.20
CA PRO A 117 -0.07 -5.87 -34.24
C PRO A 117 -0.16 -7.09 -33.32
N THR A 118 -1.23 -7.16 -32.53
CA THR A 118 -1.51 -8.33 -31.70
C THR A 118 -1.67 -9.58 -32.56
N PRO A 119 -1.05 -10.72 -32.16
CA PRO A 119 -1.28 -12.00 -32.83
C PRO A 119 -2.77 -12.35 -32.92
N GLU A 120 -3.19 -13.05 -33.99
CA GLU A 120 -4.61 -13.43 -34.19
C GLU A 120 -5.21 -14.15 -33.00
N GLU A 121 -4.42 -15.02 -32.35
CA GLU A 121 -4.83 -15.84 -31.21
C GLU A 121 -5.14 -15.02 -29.95
N GLU A 122 -4.62 -13.80 -29.87
CA GLU A 122 -4.75 -12.91 -28.70
C GLU A 122 -5.73 -11.74 -28.92
N LYS A 123 -6.20 -11.55 -30.15
CA LYS A 123 -7.04 -10.38 -30.51
C LYS A 123 -8.36 -10.28 -29.74
N ASP A 124 -8.87 -11.42 -29.27
CA ASP A 124 -10.13 -11.50 -28.57
C ASP A 124 -9.96 -11.52 -27.04
N ILE A 125 -8.71 -11.50 -26.55
CA ILE A 125 -8.44 -11.44 -25.11
C ILE A 125 -8.63 -10.01 -24.63
N PRO A 126 -9.59 -9.74 -23.74
CA PRO A 126 -9.79 -8.38 -23.22
C PRO A 126 -8.71 -8.03 -22.18
N ASP A 127 -8.33 -6.78 -22.11
CA ASP A 127 -7.41 -6.26 -21.09
C ASP A 127 -7.97 -6.40 -19.66
N MET A 128 -9.28 -6.40 -19.52
CA MET A 128 -9.96 -6.51 -18.24
C MET A 128 -11.31 -7.24 -18.38
N LEU A 129 -11.63 -8.06 -17.41
CA LEU A 129 -12.96 -8.67 -17.31
C LEU A 129 -13.84 -7.85 -16.35
N PRO A 130 -15.12 -7.63 -16.67
CA PRO A 130 -16.04 -6.96 -15.76
C PRO A 130 -16.25 -7.79 -14.49
N MET A 131 -16.26 -7.12 -13.35
CA MET A 131 -16.55 -7.74 -12.07
C MET A 131 -18.00 -7.50 -11.67
N LYS A 132 -18.60 -8.49 -10.99
CA LYS A 132 -19.93 -8.33 -10.39
C LYS A 132 -19.82 -7.41 -9.18
N ALA A 133 -20.79 -6.52 -9.03
CA ALA A 133 -20.92 -5.70 -7.82
C ALA A 133 -20.91 -6.58 -6.58
N ASN A 134 -20.14 -6.20 -5.59
CA ASN A 134 -20.01 -6.95 -4.35
C ASN A 134 -19.80 -5.97 -3.19
N GLU A 135 -20.57 -6.17 -2.12
CA GLU A 135 -20.43 -5.42 -0.88
C GLU A 135 -19.97 -6.38 0.23
N ASN A 136 -18.76 -6.17 0.72
CA ASN A 136 -18.18 -6.95 1.81
C ASN A 136 -17.62 -6.02 2.86
N ILE A 137 -18.43 -5.74 3.87
CA ILE A 137 -18.08 -4.86 4.98
C ILE A 137 -17.86 -5.69 6.23
N THR A 138 -16.60 -5.94 6.57
CA THR A 138 -16.30 -6.62 7.83
C THR A 138 -16.66 -5.74 9.03
N ALA A 139 -17.29 -6.34 10.03
CA ALA A 139 -17.50 -5.73 11.33
C ALA A 139 -16.23 -5.78 12.20
N GLN A 140 -15.26 -6.60 11.84
CA GLN A 140 -14.00 -6.73 12.56
C GLN A 140 -13.26 -5.39 12.56
N GLN A 141 -12.62 -5.09 13.68
CA GLN A 141 -11.72 -3.94 13.85
C GLN A 141 -10.38 -4.47 14.35
N ASN A 142 -9.31 -3.81 13.94
CA ASN A 142 -8.01 -4.09 14.51
C ASN A 142 -7.97 -3.63 15.96
N GLU A 143 -7.43 -4.49 16.84
CA GLU A 143 -7.07 -4.07 18.18
C GLU A 143 -5.94 -3.04 18.12
N ALA A 144 -5.95 -2.10 19.05
CA ALA A 144 -4.84 -1.15 19.16
C ALA A 144 -3.51 -1.87 19.47
N ILE A 145 -2.46 -1.50 18.76
CA ILE A 145 -1.12 -2.04 19.02
C ILE A 145 -0.66 -1.56 20.40
N SER A 146 -0.42 -2.50 21.30
CA SER A 146 0.13 -2.17 22.63
C SER A 146 1.63 -1.89 22.52
N HIS A 147 2.00 -0.63 22.58
CA HIS A 147 3.40 -0.18 22.56
C HIS A 147 4.25 -0.83 23.63
N ASP A 148 3.75 -0.92 24.87
CA ASP A 148 4.47 -1.56 25.99
C ASP A 148 4.72 -3.05 25.75
N LYS A 149 3.80 -3.74 25.06
CA LYS A 149 3.99 -5.14 24.68
C LYS A 149 5.10 -5.28 23.65
N VAL A 150 5.12 -4.42 22.63
CA VAL A 150 6.17 -4.38 21.60
C VAL A 150 7.54 -4.11 22.23
N ARG A 151 7.64 -3.12 23.11
CA ARG A 151 8.87 -2.81 23.87
C ARG A 151 9.38 -4.01 24.66
N ARG A 152 8.49 -4.64 25.44
CA ARG A 152 8.84 -5.81 26.27
C ARG A 152 9.37 -6.95 25.41
N ILE A 153 8.74 -7.23 24.29
CA ILE A 153 9.18 -8.28 23.36
C ILE A 153 10.59 -7.97 22.84
N ALA A 154 10.83 -6.76 22.36
CA ALA A 154 12.13 -6.35 21.83
C ALA A 154 13.23 -6.45 22.90
N GLN A 155 12.97 -5.97 24.12
CA GLN A 155 13.91 -6.08 25.24
C GLN A 155 14.21 -7.54 25.61
N THR A 156 13.17 -8.36 25.77
CA THR A 156 13.32 -9.76 26.16
C THR A 156 14.11 -10.55 25.13
N LEU A 157 13.81 -10.39 23.84
CA LEU A 157 14.51 -11.08 22.77
C LEU A 157 15.96 -10.61 22.65
N SER A 158 16.22 -9.32 22.75
CA SER A 158 17.59 -8.81 22.67
C SER A 158 18.45 -9.17 23.91
N ALA A 159 17.84 -9.34 25.08
CA ALA A 159 18.52 -9.75 26.29
C ALA A 159 19.07 -11.20 26.23
N ILE A 160 18.53 -12.05 25.36
CA ILE A 160 19.02 -13.41 25.15
C ILE A 160 20.49 -13.39 24.75
N PHE A 161 20.94 -12.42 23.99
CA PHE A 161 22.30 -12.29 23.51
C PHE A 161 23.33 -11.95 24.61
N LEU A 162 22.90 -11.49 25.79
CA LEU A 162 23.77 -11.28 26.95
C LEU A 162 24.43 -12.57 27.42
N LYS A 163 23.87 -13.75 27.08
CA LYS A 163 24.44 -15.07 27.43
C LYS A 163 25.62 -15.43 26.53
N TYR A 164 25.91 -14.66 25.47
CA TYR A 164 26.92 -14.99 24.48
C TYR A 164 27.94 -13.85 24.36
N PRO A 165 29.00 -13.81 25.19
CA PRO A 165 29.96 -12.69 25.24
C PRO A 165 30.73 -12.44 23.93
N SER A 166 30.80 -13.43 23.05
CA SER A 166 31.42 -13.29 21.74
C SER A 166 30.59 -12.42 20.76
N ILE A 167 29.30 -12.22 21.04
CA ILE A 167 28.43 -11.37 20.25
C ILE A 167 28.60 -9.93 20.76
N TYR A 168 29.20 -9.09 19.94
CA TYR A 168 29.48 -7.71 20.29
C TYR A 168 28.44 -6.71 19.78
N ASN A 169 27.65 -7.09 18.80
CA ASN A 169 26.61 -6.23 18.23
C ASN A 169 25.37 -7.05 17.91
N THR A 170 24.23 -6.57 18.36
CA THR A 170 22.92 -7.16 18.06
C THR A 170 21.92 -6.09 17.72
N ARG A 171 20.97 -6.43 16.89
CA ARG A 171 19.77 -5.63 16.67
C ARG A 171 18.56 -6.54 16.64
N VAL A 172 17.60 -6.26 17.48
CA VAL A 172 16.27 -6.87 17.46
C VAL A 172 15.29 -5.76 17.15
N ASN A 173 14.68 -5.80 15.97
CA ASN A 173 13.60 -4.92 15.59
C ASN A 173 12.28 -5.67 15.71
N VAL A 174 11.35 -5.12 16.45
CA VAL A 174 9.96 -5.58 16.52
C VAL A 174 9.09 -4.51 15.91
N HIS A 175 8.43 -4.84 14.80
CA HIS A 175 7.58 -3.94 14.05
C HIS A 175 6.17 -4.51 13.96
N CYS A 176 5.19 -3.71 14.36
CA CYS A 176 3.77 -4.06 14.30
C CYS A 176 3.01 -3.01 13.50
N LYS A 177 2.17 -3.46 12.59
CA LYS A 177 1.34 -2.59 11.76
C LYS A 177 -0.08 -3.12 11.65
N ASN A 178 -1.05 -2.22 11.79
CA ASN A 178 -2.47 -2.46 11.54
C ASN A 178 -2.97 -1.53 10.45
N ASN A 179 -3.81 -2.07 9.55
CA ASN A 179 -4.44 -1.29 8.48
C ASN A 179 -5.95 -1.56 8.47
N ASP A 180 -6.74 -0.49 8.50
CA ASP A 180 -8.16 -0.50 8.15
C ASP A 180 -8.29 -0.02 6.71
N ILE A 181 -8.79 -0.88 5.83
CA ILE A 181 -8.82 -0.66 4.38
C ILE A 181 -10.26 -0.47 3.94
N TYR A 182 -10.50 0.60 3.20
CA TYR A 182 -11.79 0.94 2.59
C TYR A 182 -11.60 1.04 1.08
N ARG A 183 -12.32 0.22 0.31
CA ARG A 183 -12.25 0.19 -1.14
C ARG A 183 -13.62 0.41 -1.76
N LEU A 184 -13.64 1.23 -2.81
CA LEU A 184 -14.83 1.53 -3.63
C LEU A 184 -14.40 1.61 -5.09
N ASN A 185 -15.15 1.00 -6.01
CA ASN A 185 -14.92 1.16 -7.43
C ASN A 185 -16.21 1.42 -8.23
N THR A 186 -16.05 1.73 -9.52
CA THR A 186 -17.16 2.03 -10.43
C THR A 186 -17.99 0.81 -10.82
N GLU A 187 -17.50 -0.42 -10.60
CA GLU A 187 -18.24 -1.66 -10.82
C GLU A 187 -19.12 -2.05 -9.61
N GLY A 188 -19.17 -1.22 -8.57
CA GLY A 188 -20.00 -1.47 -7.38
C GLY A 188 -19.34 -2.33 -6.32
N ILE A 189 -18.02 -2.48 -6.35
CA ILE A 189 -17.30 -3.06 -5.23
C ILE A 189 -17.28 -2.05 -4.08
N LYS A 190 -17.74 -2.50 -2.90
CA LYS A 190 -17.61 -1.79 -1.63
C LYS A 190 -17.03 -2.75 -0.61
N GLN A 191 -15.86 -2.45 -0.13
CA GLN A 191 -15.15 -3.31 0.78
C GLN A 191 -14.61 -2.54 1.97
N LYS A 192 -14.81 -3.08 3.16
CA LYS A 192 -14.06 -2.74 4.35
C LYS A 192 -13.37 -4.00 4.84
N ALA A 193 -12.06 -3.94 4.97
CA ALA A 193 -11.25 -5.02 5.50
C ALA A 193 -10.30 -4.46 6.55
N CYS A 194 -9.85 -5.29 7.46
CA CYS A 194 -8.76 -4.98 8.36
C CYS A 194 -7.70 -6.06 8.25
N ASN A 195 -6.46 -5.66 8.27
CA ASN A 195 -5.33 -6.57 8.38
C ASN A 195 -4.26 -5.98 9.29
N GLY A 196 -3.38 -6.83 9.76
CA GLY A 196 -2.24 -6.43 10.56
C GLY A 196 -1.16 -7.48 10.48
N TYR A 197 0.04 -7.08 10.75
CA TYR A 197 1.17 -7.99 10.90
C TYR A 197 2.08 -7.54 12.04
N ALA A 198 2.82 -8.50 12.55
CA ALA A 198 3.94 -8.28 13.45
C ALA A 198 5.12 -9.03 12.88
N GLU A 199 6.24 -8.36 12.78
CA GLU A 199 7.50 -8.97 12.35
C GLU A 199 8.59 -8.73 13.38
N VAL A 200 9.49 -9.68 13.48
CA VAL A 200 10.68 -9.58 14.30
C VAL A 200 11.89 -9.84 13.41
N TYR A 201 12.73 -8.84 13.30
CA TYR A 201 13.98 -8.94 12.55
C TYR A 201 15.14 -8.93 13.53
N VAL A 202 16.01 -9.93 13.45
CA VAL A 202 17.14 -10.13 14.38
C VAL A 202 18.43 -10.15 13.57
N THR A 203 19.42 -9.37 14.01
CA THR A 203 20.79 -9.49 13.54
C THR A 203 21.73 -9.68 14.71
N ALA A 204 22.74 -10.54 14.53
CA ALA A 204 23.82 -10.72 15.47
C ALA A 204 25.17 -10.72 14.75
N ARG A 205 26.18 -10.12 15.36
CA ARG A 205 27.54 -10.06 14.82
C ARG A 205 28.56 -10.48 15.83
N ILE A 206 29.48 -11.36 15.41
CA ILE A 206 30.64 -11.78 16.19
C ILE A 206 31.92 -11.33 15.46
N ARG A 207 32.99 -11.23 16.22
CA ARG A 207 34.33 -11.02 15.64
C ARG A 207 35.16 -12.28 15.88
N SER A 208 35.71 -12.83 14.82
CA SER A 208 36.61 -13.96 14.90
C SER A 208 37.95 -13.55 15.51
N ASN A 209 38.74 -14.52 15.97
CA ASN A 209 40.09 -14.28 16.52
C ASN A 209 41.06 -13.66 15.51
N CYS A 210 40.81 -13.81 14.20
CA CYS A 210 41.59 -13.15 13.14
C CYS A 210 41.03 -11.75 12.77
N GLY A 211 40.04 -11.23 13.50
CA GLY A 211 39.46 -9.90 13.29
C GLY A 211 38.35 -9.82 12.25
N SER A 212 38.04 -10.90 11.54
CA SER A 212 36.93 -10.94 10.58
C SER A 212 35.59 -10.83 11.28
N VAL A 213 34.67 -10.05 10.71
CA VAL A 213 33.29 -9.91 11.18
C VAL A 213 32.42 -10.97 10.51
N ILE A 214 31.72 -11.75 11.30
CA ILE A 214 30.71 -12.72 10.86
C ILE A 214 29.36 -12.25 11.39
N GLY A 215 28.37 -12.15 10.54
CA GLY A 215 27.02 -11.75 10.91
C GLY A 215 25.98 -12.67 10.29
N ASP A 216 24.87 -12.85 10.98
CA ASP A 216 23.69 -13.56 10.51
C ASP A 216 22.44 -12.75 10.80
N HIS A 217 21.36 -13.05 10.08
CA HIS A 217 20.07 -12.37 10.22
C HIS A 217 18.92 -13.37 10.04
N PHE A 218 17.85 -13.13 10.82
CA PHE A 218 16.63 -13.92 10.83
C PHE A 218 15.41 -13.00 10.84
#